data_3e983426070e4ea7c2beaf7e82fdb33f
#
_entry.id   3e983426070e4ea7c2beaf7e82fdb33f
#
_cell.length_a   1.000
_cell.length_b   1.000
_cell.length_c   1.000
_cell.angle_alpha   90.00
_cell.angle_beta   90.00
_cell.angle_gamma   90.00
#
_symmetry.space_group_name_H-M   'P 1'
#
loop_
_entity.id
_entity.type
_entity.pdbx_description
1 polymer ?
#
loop_
_entity_poly.entity_id
_entity_poly.type
_entity_poly.pdbx_seq_one_letter_code
_entity_poly.pdbx_strand_id
1 'polypeptide(L)'
;MIELISAIDIIDGKCVRLSQGDYNTQKVYNENPVEVAKEFEAHGIHRLHIVDLDGAVSRHVVNYRVLDQIASRTSLVIDFGGGIKTDEDLVIAFDNGAQMVTLGSVAVKNPGLFKKWLEQYGNEKIILGADVKENKISVNGWKEESQQQLIPFLKDYTKEGVFKVLCTDISRDGMLQGPSVELYQQILKEFPNMHLIASGGVSCIQDIIDLEIAKVPAVVFGKALYEGKITLKDLNRFM
;
A
#
# COMPACT_ATOMS: atom_id res chain seq x y z
N MET A 1 10.86 15.90 -4.35
CA MET A 1 11.48 14.59 -4.07
C MET A 1 10.35 13.61 -3.82
N ILE A 2 10.38 12.42 -4.44
CA ILE A 2 9.37 11.38 -4.28
C ILE A 2 9.46 10.78 -2.87
N GLU A 3 8.31 10.58 -2.20
CA GLU A 3 8.26 9.93 -0.89
C GLU A 3 8.46 8.42 -1.04
N LEU A 4 9.39 7.87 -0.25
CA LEU A 4 9.69 6.44 -0.23
C LEU A 4 8.89 5.73 0.86
N ILE A 5 8.14 4.69 0.49
CA ILE A 5 7.33 3.87 1.39
C ILE A 5 7.78 2.42 1.24
N SER A 6 8.44 1.89 2.26
CA SER A 6 8.78 0.46 2.26
C SER A 6 7.55 -0.39 2.60
N ALA A 7 7.46 -1.60 2.05
CA ALA A 7 6.33 -2.49 2.30
C ALA A 7 6.74 -3.74 3.09
N ILE A 8 5.90 -4.11 4.06
CA ILE A 8 5.95 -5.38 4.78
C ILE A 8 4.60 -6.08 4.63
N ASP A 9 4.59 -7.23 3.97
CA ASP A 9 3.42 -8.12 3.96
C ASP A 9 3.57 -9.14 5.08
N ILE A 10 2.48 -9.44 5.78
CA ILE A 10 2.49 -10.32 6.95
C ILE A 10 1.57 -11.52 6.71
N ILE A 11 2.13 -12.73 6.88
CA ILE A 11 1.39 -13.99 7.01
C ILE A 11 1.96 -14.72 8.21
N ASP A 12 1.09 -15.20 9.10
CA ASP A 12 1.45 -15.96 10.31
C ASP A 12 2.53 -15.22 11.14
N GLY A 13 2.38 -13.90 11.26
CA GLY A 13 3.31 -13.03 12.00
C GLY A 13 4.67 -12.82 11.36
N LYS A 14 4.92 -13.28 10.13
CA LYS A 14 6.19 -13.25 9.42
C LYS A 14 6.18 -12.28 8.26
N CYS A 15 7.34 -11.70 7.96
CA CYS A 15 7.54 -10.88 6.78
C CYS A 15 7.64 -11.76 5.53
N VAL A 16 6.69 -11.60 4.62
CA VAL A 16 6.57 -12.42 3.39
C VAL A 16 6.43 -11.55 2.14
N ARG A 17 6.52 -12.16 0.98
CA ARG A 17 6.06 -11.57 -0.29
C ARG A 17 5.39 -12.63 -1.13
N LEU A 18 4.38 -12.19 -1.86
CA LEU A 18 3.68 -12.96 -2.89
C LEU A 18 4.10 -12.46 -4.28
N SER A 19 3.75 -13.18 -5.33
CA SER A 19 3.81 -12.71 -6.71
C SER A 19 2.39 -12.61 -7.24
N GLN A 20 1.97 -11.43 -7.68
CA GLN A 20 0.62 -11.14 -8.15
C GLN A 20 -0.49 -11.60 -7.18
N GLY A 21 -0.24 -11.54 -5.86
CA GLY A 21 -1.19 -11.93 -4.82
C GLY A 21 -1.45 -13.45 -4.71
N ASP A 22 -0.69 -14.30 -5.40
CA ASP A 22 -0.84 -15.75 -5.31
C ASP A 22 -0.17 -16.31 -4.06
N TYR A 23 -0.97 -16.79 -3.11
CA TYR A 23 -0.51 -17.38 -1.84
C TYR A 23 0.35 -18.64 -2.03
N ASN A 24 0.25 -19.34 -3.16
CA ASN A 24 1.12 -20.49 -3.47
C ASN A 24 2.57 -20.05 -3.79
N THR A 25 2.79 -18.77 -4.06
CA THR A 25 4.11 -18.19 -4.33
C THR A 25 4.75 -17.56 -3.10
N GLN A 26 4.17 -17.79 -1.91
CA GLN A 26 4.66 -17.23 -0.65
C GLN A 26 6.15 -17.55 -0.44
N LYS A 27 6.93 -16.49 -0.17
CA LYS A 27 8.31 -16.58 0.25
C LYS A 27 8.48 -15.81 1.54
N VAL A 28 9.00 -16.47 2.58
CA VAL A 28 9.36 -15.83 3.86
C VAL A 28 10.74 -15.20 3.69
N TYR A 29 10.84 -13.91 4.02
CA TYR A 29 12.10 -13.16 3.98
C TYR A 29 12.66 -12.91 5.38
N ASN A 30 11.80 -12.79 6.38
CA ASN A 30 12.21 -12.63 7.75
C ASN A 30 11.12 -13.18 8.70
N GLU A 31 11.54 -13.89 9.73
CA GLU A 31 10.67 -14.41 10.80
C GLU A 31 10.22 -13.29 11.75
N ASN A 32 10.91 -12.14 11.75
CA ASN A 32 10.66 -11.02 12.65
C ASN A 32 10.44 -9.70 11.88
N PRO A 33 9.20 -9.31 11.59
CA PRO A 33 8.89 -8.05 10.88
C PRO A 33 9.39 -6.80 11.60
N VAL A 34 9.51 -6.83 12.93
CA VAL A 34 10.01 -5.69 13.72
C VAL A 34 11.47 -5.37 13.39
N GLU A 35 12.32 -6.38 13.20
CA GLU A 35 13.72 -6.16 12.86
C GLU A 35 13.85 -5.59 11.43
N VAL A 36 12.98 -6.01 10.52
CA VAL A 36 12.90 -5.43 9.15
C VAL A 36 12.51 -3.94 9.23
N ALA A 37 11.49 -3.62 10.02
CA ALA A 37 11.04 -2.24 10.19
C ALA A 37 12.13 -1.34 10.79
N LYS A 38 12.86 -1.83 11.81
CA LYS A 38 14.00 -1.11 12.39
C LYS A 38 15.15 -0.91 11.40
N GLU A 39 15.41 -1.90 10.55
CA GLU A 39 16.42 -1.77 9.50
C GLU A 39 16.04 -0.68 8.50
N PHE A 40 14.78 -0.60 8.10
CA PHE A 40 14.28 0.48 7.24
C PHE A 40 14.45 1.85 7.90
N GLU A 41 14.01 1.99 9.16
CA GLU A 41 14.16 3.23 9.94
C GLU A 41 15.62 3.65 10.08
N ALA A 42 16.52 2.73 10.42
CA ALA A 42 17.95 3.00 10.57
C ALA A 42 18.62 3.50 9.29
N HIS A 43 18.02 3.26 8.14
CA HIS A 43 18.47 3.75 6.84
C HIS A 43 17.66 4.95 6.32
N GLY A 44 16.91 5.65 7.19
CA GLY A 44 16.23 6.90 6.86
C GLY A 44 14.87 6.74 6.18
N ILE A 45 14.32 5.55 6.07
CA ILE A 45 12.91 5.37 5.68
C ILE A 45 12.02 5.90 6.81
N HIS A 46 11.02 6.70 6.45
CA HIS A 46 10.09 7.29 7.42
C HIS A 46 8.67 6.71 7.31
N ARG A 47 8.33 6.10 6.17
CA ARG A 47 7.01 5.56 5.89
C ARG A 47 7.05 4.05 5.69
N LEU A 48 6.06 3.37 6.26
CA LEU A 48 5.89 1.93 6.16
C LEU A 48 4.46 1.58 5.76
N HIS A 49 4.30 0.79 4.71
CA HIS A 49 3.04 0.17 4.32
C HIS A 49 3.02 -1.27 4.81
N ILE A 50 2.08 -1.59 5.70
CA ILE A 50 1.90 -2.95 6.23
C ILE A 50 0.65 -3.56 5.62
N VAL A 51 0.77 -4.77 5.06
CA VAL A 51 -0.37 -5.54 4.55
C VAL A 51 -0.55 -6.79 5.38
N ASP A 52 -1.68 -6.87 6.09
CA ASP A 52 -2.14 -8.07 6.78
C ASP A 52 -2.80 -9.03 5.77
N LEU A 53 -2.00 -9.96 5.22
CA LEU A 53 -2.47 -10.91 4.23
C LEU A 53 -3.40 -11.97 4.84
N ASP A 54 -3.19 -12.36 6.11
CA ASP A 54 -4.14 -13.21 6.84
C ASP A 54 -5.47 -12.49 7.01
N GLY A 55 -5.42 -11.21 7.36
CA GLY A 55 -6.59 -10.35 7.46
C GLY A 55 -7.33 -10.21 6.13
N ALA A 56 -6.62 -10.06 5.03
CA ALA A 56 -7.23 -10.00 3.70
C ALA A 56 -8.04 -11.27 3.35
N VAL A 57 -7.57 -12.45 3.79
CA VAL A 57 -8.26 -13.73 3.60
C VAL A 57 -9.43 -13.91 4.57
N SER A 58 -9.19 -13.67 5.86
CA SER A 58 -10.17 -13.88 6.95
C SER A 58 -11.24 -12.80 6.99
N ARG A 59 -11.02 -11.66 6.32
CA ARG A 59 -11.90 -10.48 6.27
C ARG A 59 -12.06 -9.77 7.60
N HIS A 60 -11.05 -9.82 8.45
CA HIS A 60 -10.90 -9.05 9.68
C HIS A 60 -9.40 -8.90 9.99
N VAL A 61 -9.03 -7.93 10.83
CA VAL A 61 -7.63 -7.70 11.20
C VAL A 61 -7.11 -8.84 12.08
N VAL A 62 -6.00 -9.48 11.67
CA VAL A 62 -5.39 -10.63 12.34
C VAL A 62 -4.06 -10.28 13.00
N ASN A 63 -3.15 -9.64 12.24
CA ASN A 63 -1.78 -9.39 12.66
C ASN A 63 -1.59 -8.06 13.43
N TYR A 64 -2.61 -7.60 14.19
CA TYR A 64 -2.56 -6.36 14.96
C TYR A 64 -1.43 -6.33 16.00
N ARG A 65 -1.05 -7.49 16.57
CA ARG A 65 0.06 -7.58 17.52
C ARG A 65 1.41 -7.28 16.87
N VAL A 66 1.59 -7.64 15.60
CA VAL A 66 2.80 -7.29 14.84
C VAL A 66 2.81 -5.79 14.55
N LEU A 67 1.66 -5.22 14.18
CA LEU A 67 1.49 -3.78 14.00
C LEU A 67 1.88 -3.02 15.28
N ASP A 68 1.32 -3.38 16.44
CA ASP A 68 1.65 -2.79 17.74
C ASP A 68 3.14 -2.88 18.06
N GLN A 69 3.76 -4.04 17.81
CA GLN A 69 5.19 -4.23 18.06
C GLN A 69 6.07 -3.35 17.16
N ILE A 70 5.71 -3.14 15.90
CA ILE A 70 6.42 -2.25 14.99
C ILE A 70 6.22 -0.80 15.44
N ALA A 71 4.97 -0.39 15.66
CA ALA A 71 4.63 0.99 16.04
C ALA A 71 5.25 1.40 17.37
N SER A 72 5.30 0.49 18.36
CA SER A 72 5.90 0.78 19.68
C SER A 72 7.44 0.77 19.70
N ARG A 73 8.10 0.24 18.66
CA ARG A 73 9.56 0.06 18.63
C ARG A 73 10.26 0.83 17.51
N THR A 74 9.51 1.57 16.71
CA THR A 74 10.01 2.46 15.64
C THR A 74 9.25 3.77 15.65
N SER A 75 9.79 4.78 15.01
CA SER A 75 9.13 6.07 14.76
C SER A 75 8.51 6.17 13.35
N LEU A 76 8.41 5.03 12.66
CA LEU A 76 7.85 4.97 11.31
C LEU A 76 6.38 5.38 11.30
N VAL A 77 6.01 6.18 10.31
CA VAL A 77 4.62 6.51 10.02
C VAL A 77 4.01 5.35 9.25
N ILE A 78 3.08 4.63 9.87
CA ILE A 78 2.55 3.37 9.35
C ILE A 78 1.19 3.59 8.71
N ASP A 79 1.03 3.16 7.47
CA ASP A 79 -0.27 2.84 6.92
C ASP A 79 -0.49 1.33 6.90
N PHE A 80 -1.69 0.92 7.30
CA PHE A 80 -2.04 -0.48 7.47
C PHE A 80 -3.21 -0.87 6.56
N GLY A 81 -3.04 -1.95 5.83
CA GLY A 81 -4.07 -2.54 4.97
C GLY A 81 -4.26 -4.04 5.22
N GLY A 82 -5.33 -4.57 4.66
CA GLY A 82 -5.69 -5.99 4.83
C GLY A 82 -6.69 -6.24 5.96
N GLY A 83 -7.80 -6.86 5.63
CA GLY A 83 -8.80 -7.30 6.61
C GLY A 83 -9.80 -6.26 7.13
N ILE A 84 -9.58 -4.98 7.00
CA ILE A 84 -10.45 -3.93 7.53
C ILE A 84 -11.81 -3.94 6.82
N LYS A 85 -12.87 -4.39 7.51
CA LYS A 85 -14.23 -4.54 6.97
C LYS A 85 -15.32 -3.98 7.88
N THR A 86 -15.02 -3.75 9.17
CA THR A 86 -15.95 -3.29 10.20
C THR A 86 -15.38 -2.09 10.96
N ASP A 87 -16.22 -1.38 11.70
CA ASP A 87 -15.80 -0.32 12.61
C ASP A 87 -14.78 -0.84 13.65
N GLU A 88 -14.96 -2.09 14.11
CA GLU A 88 -14.05 -2.75 15.05
C GLU A 88 -12.67 -2.98 14.45
N ASP A 89 -12.57 -3.48 13.21
CA ASP A 89 -11.29 -3.67 12.51
C ASP A 89 -10.53 -2.35 12.39
N LEU A 90 -11.26 -1.27 12.06
CA LEU A 90 -10.67 0.06 11.92
C LEU A 90 -10.10 0.57 13.25
N VAL A 91 -10.87 0.40 14.34
CA VAL A 91 -10.42 0.75 15.70
C VAL A 91 -9.21 -0.08 16.10
N ILE A 92 -9.22 -1.40 15.84
CA ILE A 92 -8.08 -2.28 16.10
C ILE A 92 -6.82 -1.77 15.39
N ALA A 93 -6.92 -1.39 14.11
CA ALA A 93 -5.76 -0.89 13.37
C ALA A 93 -5.21 0.40 13.99
N PHE A 94 -6.05 1.39 14.32
CA PHE A 94 -5.60 2.64 14.91
C PHE A 94 -5.08 2.47 16.34
N ASP A 95 -5.76 1.69 17.19
CA ASP A 95 -5.37 1.46 18.58
C ASP A 95 -4.03 0.71 18.69
N ASN A 96 -3.67 -0.08 17.67
CA ASN A 96 -2.38 -0.76 17.59
C ASN A 96 -1.32 0.01 16.80
N GLY A 97 -1.53 1.31 16.55
CA GLY A 97 -0.50 2.24 16.12
C GLY A 97 -0.44 2.56 14.63
N ALA A 98 -1.41 2.14 13.82
CA ALA A 98 -1.53 2.68 12.47
C ALA A 98 -1.86 4.18 12.52
N GLN A 99 -1.13 5.00 11.78
CA GLN A 99 -1.47 6.41 11.61
C GLN A 99 -2.42 6.63 10.44
N MET A 100 -2.41 5.72 9.48
CA MET A 100 -3.31 5.70 8.32
C MET A 100 -3.74 4.27 8.03
N VAL A 101 -4.85 4.13 7.32
CA VAL A 101 -5.35 2.84 6.82
C VAL A 101 -5.60 2.89 5.34
N THR A 102 -5.21 1.81 4.65
CA THR A 102 -5.46 1.63 3.21
C THR A 102 -6.67 0.74 2.99
N LEU A 103 -7.70 1.30 2.36
CA LEU A 103 -9.02 0.70 2.21
C LEU A 103 -9.38 0.51 0.73
N GLY A 104 -9.26 -0.71 0.22
CA GLY A 104 -9.60 -1.05 -1.16
C GLY A 104 -11.00 -1.66 -1.28
N SER A 105 -11.17 -2.92 -0.90
CA SER A 105 -12.43 -3.68 -1.12
C SER A 105 -13.66 -3.04 -0.48
N VAL A 106 -13.54 -2.36 0.67
CA VAL A 106 -14.68 -1.69 1.31
C VAL A 106 -15.18 -0.53 0.48
N ALA A 107 -14.28 0.19 -0.19
CA ALA A 107 -14.66 1.29 -1.07
C ALA A 107 -15.56 0.79 -2.22
N VAL A 108 -15.32 -0.40 -2.76
CA VAL A 108 -16.12 -0.98 -3.84
C VAL A 108 -17.40 -1.64 -3.31
N LYS A 109 -17.30 -2.43 -2.23
CA LYS A 109 -18.41 -3.28 -1.75
C LYS A 109 -19.36 -2.60 -0.79
N ASN A 110 -18.88 -1.60 -0.05
CA ASN A 110 -19.68 -0.82 0.91
C ASN A 110 -19.26 0.66 0.88
N PRO A 111 -19.55 1.39 -0.22
CA PRO A 111 -19.16 2.79 -0.36
C PRO A 111 -19.69 3.70 0.76
N GLY A 112 -20.87 3.38 1.30
CA GLY A 112 -21.46 4.13 2.42
C GLY A 112 -20.62 4.03 3.69
N LEU A 113 -20.09 2.85 4.00
CA LEU A 113 -19.19 2.65 5.13
C LEU A 113 -17.87 3.38 4.94
N PHE A 114 -17.29 3.30 3.74
CA PHE A 114 -16.05 4.03 3.41
C PHE A 114 -16.24 5.54 3.61
N LYS A 115 -17.33 6.12 3.10
CA LYS A 115 -17.65 7.55 3.27
C LYS A 115 -17.83 7.93 4.75
N LYS A 116 -18.56 7.12 5.53
CA LYS A 116 -18.69 7.30 6.98
C LYS A 116 -17.31 7.38 7.65
N TRP A 117 -16.39 6.48 7.30
CA TRP A 117 -15.04 6.49 7.86
C TRP A 117 -14.22 7.69 7.40
N LEU A 118 -14.36 8.08 6.12
CA LEU A 118 -13.70 9.28 5.60
C LEU A 118 -14.16 10.54 6.33
N GLU A 119 -15.46 10.68 6.60
CA GLU A 119 -16.02 11.78 7.39
C GLU A 119 -15.56 11.76 8.85
N GLN A 120 -15.50 10.57 9.45
CA GLN A 120 -15.14 10.40 10.86
C GLN A 120 -13.66 10.60 11.15
N TYR A 121 -12.78 10.07 10.31
CA TYR A 121 -11.33 10.04 10.54
C TYR A 121 -10.54 11.05 9.70
N GLY A 122 -11.16 11.57 8.65
CA GLY A 122 -10.55 12.55 7.74
C GLY A 122 -9.68 11.93 6.64
N ASN A 123 -9.43 12.72 5.61
CA ASN A 123 -8.67 12.34 4.43
C ASN A 123 -7.16 12.18 4.68
N GLU A 124 -6.67 12.64 5.82
CA GLU A 124 -5.27 12.42 6.22
C GLU A 124 -5.00 11.00 6.72
N LYS A 125 -6.03 10.35 7.30
CA LYS A 125 -5.92 9.00 7.87
C LYS A 125 -6.43 7.89 6.97
N ILE A 126 -7.22 8.24 5.95
CA ILE A 126 -7.83 7.27 5.03
C ILE A 126 -7.13 7.34 3.67
N ILE A 127 -6.56 6.22 3.25
CA ILE A 127 -5.97 6.03 1.91
C ILE A 127 -6.94 5.15 1.12
N LEU A 128 -7.36 5.60 -0.06
CA LEU A 128 -8.13 4.79 -0.99
C LEU A 128 -7.21 3.80 -1.71
N GLY A 129 -7.40 2.51 -1.50
CA GLY A 129 -6.74 1.46 -2.27
C GLY A 129 -7.42 1.24 -3.62
N ALA A 130 -6.68 1.41 -4.70
CA ALA A 130 -7.13 1.22 -6.07
C ALA A 130 -6.23 0.18 -6.77
N ASP A 131 -6.48 -1.09 -6.51
CA ASP A 131 -5.78 -2.18 -7.17
C ASP A 131 -6.38 -2.38 -8.56
N VAL A 132 -5.56 -2.26 -9.60
CA VAL A 132 -6.04 -2.18 -10.98
C VAL A 132 -5.43 -3.28 -11.85
N LYS A 133 -6.28 -3.86 -12.69
CA LYS A 133 -5.88 -4.76 -13.77
C LYS A 133 -6.68 -4.37 -15.01
N GLU A 134 -6.00 -4.13 -16.14
CA GLU A 134 -6.64 -3.72 -17.40
C GLU A 134 -7.65 -2.57 -17.23
N ASN A 135 -7.27 -1.54 -16.47
CA ASN A 135 -8.09 -0.36 -16.13
C ASN A 135 -9.35 -0.63 -15.29
N LYS A 136 -9.53 -1.84 -14.75
CA LYS A 136 -10.63 -2.20 -13.85
C LYS A 136 -10.14 -2.38 -12.43
N ILE A 137 -10.97 -1.97 -11.47
CA ILE A 137 -10.69 -2.14 -10.04
C ILE A 137 -10.91 -3.60 -9.64
N SER A 138 -9.91 -4.17 -8.98
CA SER A 138 -9.96 -5.49 -8.38
C SER A 138 -10.21 -5.42 -6.87
N VAL A 139 -10.84 -6.46 -6.32
CA VAL A 139 -11.20 -6.52 -4.90
C VAL A 139 -10.92 -7.91 -4.32
N ASN A 140 -11.03 -8.05 -2.98
CA ASN A 140 -10.88 -9.33 -2.27
C ASN A 140 -9.51 -9.98 -2.48
N GLY A 141 -8.42 -9.21 -2.33
CA GLY A 141 -7.07 -9.73 -2.56
C GLY A 141 -6.89 -10.17 -4.02
N TRP A 142 -7.44 -9.37 -4.95
CA TRP A 142 -7.35 -9.53 -6.41
C TRP A 142 -8.06 -10.75 -7.01
N LYS A 143 -8.89 -11.42 -6.20
CA LYS A 143 -9.66 -12.62 -6.63
C LYS A 143 -10.90 -12.29 -7.43
N GLU A 144 -11.36 -11.05 -7.38
CA GLU A 144 -12.58 -10.61 -8.07
C GLU A 144 -12.30 -9.29 -8.81
N GLU A 145 -12.67 -9.22 -10.09
CA GLU A 145 -12.72 -7.98 -10.85
C GLU A 145 -14.06 -7.29 -10.61
N SER A 146 -14.04 -5.99 -10.32
CA SER A 146 -15.26 -5.19 -10.31
C SER A 146 -15.60 -4.71 -11.73
N GLN A 147 -16.82 -4.22 -11.91
CA GLN A 147 -17.20 -3.56 -13.18
C GLN A 147 -16.74 -2.08 -13.23
N GLN A 148 -16.10 -1.59 -12.16
CA GLN A 148 -15.70 -0.19 -12.06
C GLN A 148 -14.37 0.06 -12.76
N GLN A 149 -14.35 1.04 -13.65
CA GLN A 149 -13.13 1.53 -14.27
C GLN A 149 -12.40 2.50 -13.34
N LEU A 150 -11.07 2.51 -13.39
CA LEU A 150 -10.21 3.28 -12.49
C LEU A 150 -10.56 4.77 -12.45
N ILE A 151 -10.56 5.45 -13.59
CA ILE A 151 -10.75 6.92 -13.62
C ILE A 151 -12.14 7.34 -13.10
N PRO A 152 -13.27 6.73 -13.52
CA PRO A 152 -14.58 6.98 -12.90
C PRO A 152 -14.60 6.73 -11.41
N PHE A 153 -14.02 5.62 -10.94
CA PHE A 153 -13.91 5.28 -9.54
C PHE A 153 -13.17 6.37 -8.73
N LEU A 154 -11.98 6.78 -9.18
CA LEU A 154 -11.22 7.85 -8.54
C LEU A 154 -11.97 9.18 -8.54
N LYS A 155 -12.66 9.50 -9.64
CA LYS A 155 -13.44 10.74 -9.77
C LYS A 155 -14.56 10.82 -8.73
N ASP A 156 -15.25 9.71 -8.47
CA ASP A 156 -16.34 9.70 -7.49
C ASP A 156 -15.78 9.88 -6.07
N TYR A 157 -14.68 9.22 -5.72
CA TYR A 157 -14.08 9.37 -4.40
C TYR A 157 -13.36 10.72 -4.18
N THR A 158 -12.79 11.31 -5.22
CA THR A 158 -12.21 12.66 -5.14
C THR A 158 -13.28 13.71 -4.83
N LYS A 159 -14.51 13.59 -5.36
CA LYS A 159 -15.63 14.47 -5.00
C LYS A 159 -16.04 14.34 -3.53
N GLU A 160 -15.84 13.18 -2.92
CA GLU A 160 -16.10 12.93 -1.49
C GLU A 160 -14.93 13.41 -0.59
N GLY A 161 -13.88 14.00 -1.17
CA GLY A 161 -12.73 14.54 -0.43
C GLY A 161 -11.56 13.57 -0.26
N VAL A 162 -11.55 12.42 -0.95
CA VAL A 162 -10.37 11.55 -0.97
C VAL A 162 -9.21 12.30 -1.63
N PHE A 163 -8.09 12.34 -0.92
CA PHE A 163 -6.87 13.01 -1.33
C PHE A 163 -5.73 12.00 -1.57
N LYS A 164 -5.61 10.96 -0.72
CA LYS A 164 -4.56 9.94 -0.80
C LYS A 164 -5.08 8.68 -1.49
N VAL A 165 -4.38 8.25 -2.52
CA VAL A 165 -4.72 7.04 -3.28
C VAL A 165 -3.48 6.17 -3.44
N LEU A 166 -3.55 4.92 -3.00
CA LEU A 166 -2.55 3.89 -3.31
C LEU A 166 -3.06 3.10 -4.51
N CYS A 167 -2.37 3.24 -5.64
CA CYS A 167 -2.73 2.55 -6.88
C CYS A 167 -1.72 1.46 -7.19
N THR A 168 -2.19 0.20 -7.16
CA THR A 168 -1.36 -0.97 -7.50
C THR A 168 -1.71 -1.49 -8.89
N ASP A 169 -0.73 -1.52 -9.80
CA ASP A 169 -0.88 -2.31 -11.02
C ASP A 169 -0.60 -3.78 -10.69
N ILE A 170 -1.67 -4.58 -10.59
CA ILE A 170 -1.59 -6.00 -10.24
C ILE A 170 -0.73 -6.79 -11.22
N SER A 171 -0.76 -6.43 -12.50
CA SER A 171 0.01 -7.13 -13.54
C SER A 171 1.53 -7.00 -13.35
N ARG A 172 1.95 -5.95 -12.65
CA ARG A 172 3.35 -5.64 -12.35
C ARG A 172 3.77 -6.06 -10.95
N ASP A 173 2.80 -6.20 -10.02
CA ASP A 173 3.14 -6.46 -8.62
C ASP A 173 3.91 -7.75 -8.43
N GLY A 174 5.03 -7.64 -7.73
CA GLY A 174 5.94 -8.76 -7.46
C GLY A 174 6.71 -9.28 -8.68
N MET A 175 6.59 -8.68 -9.87
CA MET A 175 7.23 -9.15 -11.11
C MET A 175 8.62 -8.57 -11.35
N LEU A 176 9.00 -7.48 -10.68
CA LEU A 176 10.29 -6.79 -10.89
C LEU A 176 10.53 -6.41 -12.37
N GLN A 177 9.51 -5.85 -13.03
CA GLN A 177 9.51 -5.50 -14.46
C GLN A 177 9.33 -4.00 -14.71
N GLY A 178 9.51 -3.18 -13.68
CA GLY A 178 9.25 -1.75 -13.70
C GLY A 178 7.79 -1.39 -13.43
N PRO A 179 7.53 -0.22 -12.82
CA PRO A 179 6.19 0.28 -12.51
C PRO A 179 5.47 0.79 -13.76
N SER A 180 4.16 0.94 -13.67
CA SER A 180 3.32 1.46 -14.76
C SER A 180 3.31 2.99 -14.78
N VAL A 181 4.43 3.61 -15.14
CA VAL A 181 4.62 5.08 -15.12
C VAL A 181 3.53 5.80 -15.92
N GLU A 182 3.17 5.28 -17.10
CA GLU A 182 2.13 5.86 -17.96
C GLU A 182 0.75 5.89 -17.29
N LEU A 183 0.40 4.82 -16.54
CA LEU A 183 -0.84 4.76 -15.76
C LEU A 183 -0.86 5.88 -14.71
N TYR A 184 0.22 6.05 -13.97
CA TYR A 184 0.31 7.08 -12.93
C TYR A 184 0.29 8.50 -13.49
N GLN A 185 0.94 8.72 -14.64
CA GLN A 185 0.85 10.00 -15.37
C GLN A 185 -0.57 10.29 -15.82
N GLN A 186 -1.31 9.28 -16.32
CA GLN A 186 -2.70 9.43 -16.71
C GLN A 186 -3.57 9.83 -15.51
N ILE A 187 -3.39 9.18 -14.34
CA ILE A 187 -4.11 9.52 -13.12
C ILE A 187 -3.81 10.98 -12.71
N LEU A 188 -2.53 11.35 -12.64
CA LEU A 188 -2.12 12.70 -12.20
C LEU A 188 -2.53 13.80 -13.17
N LYS A 189 -2.69 13.50 -14.46
CA LYS A 189 -3.24 14.43 -15.46
C LYS A 189 -4.71 14.76 -15.17
N GLU A 190 -5.50 13.74 -14.78
CA GLU A 190 -6.93 13.92 -14.43
C GLU A 190 -7.10 14.49 -13.00
N PHE A 191 -6.18 14.16 -12.09
CA PHE A 191 -6.24 14.54 -10.66
C PHE A 191 -4.92 15.16 -10.18
N PRO A 192 -4.59 16.41 -10.62
CA PRO A 192 -3.27 17.00 -10.38
C PRO A 192 -2.94 17.29 -8.91
N ASN A 193 -3.93 17.33 -8.03
CA ASN A 193 -3.75 17.55 -6.59
C ASN A 193 -3.81 16.27 -5.76
N MET A 194 -3.92 15.09 -6.39
CA MET A 194 -3.97 13.82 -5.69
C MET A 194 -2.60 13.44 -5.14
N HIS A 195 -2.53 13.01 -3.88
CA HIS A 195 -1.36 12.34 -3.34
C HIS A 195 -1.39 10.87 -3.77
N LEU A 196 -0.90 10.64 -4.99
CA LEU A 196 -0.85 9.30 -5.59
C LEU A 196 0.36 8.54 -5.07
N ILE A 197 0.12 7.35 -4.53
CA ILE A 197 1.13 6.39 -4.11
C ILE A 197 1.19 5.28 -5.16
N ALA A 198 2.25 5.26 -5.95
CA ALA A 198 2.48 4.22 -6.94
C ALA A 198 2.86 2.90 -6.28
N SER A 199 2.30 1.79 -6.74
CA SER A 199 2.59 0.45 -6.21
C SER A 199 2.63 -0.60 -7.32
N GLY A 200 3.54 -1.56 -7.17
CA GLY A 200 3.73 -2.67 -8.10
C GLY A 200 4.85 -2.43 -9.12
N GLY A 201 5.69 -3.45 -9.31
CA GLY A 201 6.65 -3.55 -10.40
C GLY A 201 8.06 -2.99 -10.13
N VAL A 202 8.28 -2.10 -9.17
CA VAL A 202 9.61 -1.54 -8.91
C VAL A 202 10.68 -2.63 -8.86
N SER A 203 11.72 -2.49 -9.70
CA SER A 203 12.75 -3.49 -9.91
C SER A 203 14.18 -2.97 -9.69
N CYS A 204 14.38 -1.66 -9.83
CA CYS A 204 15.68 -1.03 -9.68
C CYS A 204 15.52 0.45 -9.29
N ILE A 205 16.63 1.10 -8.94
CA ILE A 205 16.63 2.51 -8.54
C ILE A 205 16.17 3.44 -9.67
N GLN A 206 16.41 3.08 -10.93
CA GLN A 206 15.98 3.88 -12.08
C GLN A 206 14.45 4.00 -12.13
N ASP A 207 13.73 2.96 -11.76
CA ASP A 207 12.25 2.99 -11.72
C ASP A 207 11.73 4.09 -10.77
N ILE A 208 12.39 4.27 -9.61
CA ILE A 208 12.04 5.33 -8.65
C ILE A 208 12.37 6.71 -9.23
N ILE A 209 13.49 6.83 -9.93
CA ILE A 209 13.87 8.07 -10.63
C ILE A 209 12.83 8.42 -11.71
N ASP A 210 12.39 7.44 -12.49
CA ASP A 210 11.42 7.63 -13.56
C ASP A 210 10.05 8.06 -12.99
N LEU A 211 9.62 7.49 -11.86
CA LEU A 211 8.44 7.93 -11.12
C LEU A 211 8.60 9.37 -10.60
N GLU A 212 9.77 9.73 -10.07
CA GLU A 212 10.04 11.11 -9.62
C GLU A 212 9.99 12.11 -10.79
N ILE A 213 10.59 11.78 -11.93
CA ILE A 213 10.53 12.59 -13.16
C ILE A 213 9.07 12.74 -13.64
N ALA A 214 8.26 11.68 -13.50
CA ALA A 214 6.83 11.68 -13.80
C ALA A 214 5.99 12.46 -12.75
N LYS A 215 6.64 13.05 -11.71
CA LYS A 215 6.02 13.80 -10.61
C LYS A 215 5.04 12.97 -9.77
N VAL A 216 5.26 11.67 -9.69
CA VAL A 216 4.52 10.81 -8.77
C VAL A 216 4.92 11.18 -7.33
N PRO A 217 3.97 11.52 -6.44
CA PRO A 217 4.29 12.01 -5.10
C PRO A 217 4.97 10.98 -4.22
N ALA A 218 4.55 9.70 -4.30
CA ALA A 218 5.05 8.63 -3.45
C ALA A 218 5.09 7.28 -4.17
N VAL A 219 5.96 6.38 -3.70
CA VAL A 219 6.08 5.01 -4.22
C VAL A 219 6.20 4.00 -3.09
N VAL A 220 5.39 2.92 -3.18
CA VAL A 220 5.53 1.72 -2.34
C VAL A 220 6.40 0.70 -3.07
N PHE A 221 7.39 0.16 -2.38
CA PHE A 221 8.24 -0.91 -2.89
C PHE A 221 8.68 -1.84 -1.76
N GLY A 222 8.86 -3.09 -2.07
CA GLY A 222 9.26 -4.13 -1.10
C GLY A 222 10.14 -5.17 -1.76
N LYS A 223 9.62 -5.92 -2.74
CA LYS A 223 10.31 -7.08 -3.33
C LYS A 223 11.71 -6.74 -3.86
N ALA A 224 11.90 -5.56 -4.45
CA ALA A 224 13.21 -5.12 -4.95
C ALA A 224 14.26 -4.99 -3.82
N LEU A 225 13.86 -4.55 -2.61
CA LEU A 225 14.73 -4.53 -1.43
C LEU A 225 15.05 -5.95 -0.97
N TYR A 226 14.04 -6.80 -0.79
CA TYR A 226 14.21 -8.16 -0.29
C TYR A 226 15.03 -9.05 -1.23
N GLU A 227 14.95 -8.81 -2.53
CA GLU A 227 15.74 -9.54 -3.54
C GLU A 227 17.10 -8.87 -3.83
N GLY A 228 17.47 -7.81 -3.09
CA GLY A 228 18.74 -7.10 -3.24
C GLY A 228 18.93 -6.39 -4.58
N LYS A 229 17.85 -6.10 -5.30
CA LYS A 229 17.86 -5.33 -6.55
C LYS A 229 18.02 -3.83 -6.31
N ILE A 230 17.55 -3.38 -5.15
CA ILE A 230 17.79 -2.05 -4.60
C ILE A 230 18.35 -2.28 -3.20
N THR A 231 19.43 -1.60 -2.86
CA THR A 231 19.96 -1.58 -1.50
C THR A 231 19.44 -0.35 -0.77
N LEU A 232 19.36 -0.41 0.56
CA LEU A 232 18.97 0.75 1.36
C LEU A 232 19.91 1.94 1.15
N LYS A 233 21.18 1.70 0.81
CA LYS A 233 22.17 2.75 0.46
C LYS A 233 21.82 3.48 -0.84
N ASP A 234 21.24 2.78 -1.81
CA ASP A 234 20.85 3.40 -3.09
C ASP A 234 19.73 4.43 -2.90
N LEU A 235 18.97 4.33 -1.80
CA LEU A 235 17.86 5.21 -1.48
C LEU A 235 18.29 6.56 -0.88
N ASN A 236 19.55 6.71 -0.44
CA ASN A 236 20.06 7.92 0.23
C ASN A 236 19.87 9.20 -0.61
N ARG A 237 19.75 9.08 -1.92
CA ARG A 237 19.52 10.25 -2.79
C ARG A 237 18.12 10.84 -2.67
N PHE A 238 17.17 10.11 -2.06
CA PHE A 238 15.77 10.51 -1.87
C PHE A 238 15.43 10.82 -0.41
N MET A 239 16.42 10.86 0.48
CA MET A 239 16.29 11.08 1.92
C MET A 239 16.81 12.46 2.34
#